data_790ad44d103a9c630d4138625bbf55b8
#
_entry.id   790ad44d103a9c630d4138625bbf55b8
#
_cell.length_a   1.000
_cell.length_b   1.000
_cell.length_c   1.000
_cell.angle_alpha   90.00
_cell.angle_beta   90.00
_cell.angle_gamma   90.00
#
_symmetry.space_group_name_H-M   'P 1'
#
loop_
_entity.id
_entity.type
_entity.pdbx_description
1 polymer ?
#
loop_
_entity_poly.entity_id
_entity_poly.type
_entity_poly.pdbx_seq_one_letter_code
_entity_poly.pdbx_strand_id
1 'polypeptide(L)'
;MCIRDRWRWSQTEEAKNDPDFAPLKVFDIIGYAKTATSPVEAEPLKYLIPENKKIMSRNSLLNEARKILDQNKEFTPPKECTFNLSGKSLKDKMVGMLEKLYNDKIILDHGMEVGKELANVLSGGDTSLDKTLTEDDIYKLELESFMKLIETKNTQDRIKYTLDTGKPLGN
;
A
#
# COMPACT_ATOMS: atom_id res chain seq x y z
N MET A 1 -2.12 -1.83 -5.06
CA MET A 1 -1.43 -1.26 -3.88
C MET A 1 -0.16 -0.59 -4.31
N CYS A 2 0.23 0.50 -3.70
CA CYS A 2 1.35 1.27 -4.19
C CYS A 2 2.68 0.81 -3.58
N ILE A 3 3.32 -0.17 -4.20
CA ILE A 3 4.69 -0.62 -3.85
C ILE A 3 5.65 0.57 -3.81
N ARG A 4 5.47 1.52 -4.74
CA ARG A 4 6.28 2.74 -4.79
C ARG A 4 6.03 3.70 -3.63
N ASP A 5 4.83 3.74 -3.05
CA ASP A 5 4.58 4.53 -1.84
C ASP A 5 5.36 3.98 -0.65
N ARG A 6 5.43 2.66 -0.53
CA ARG A 6 6.28 2.01 0.46
C ARG A 6 7.76 2.31 0.24
N TRP A 7 8.23 2.27 -1.01
CA TRP A 7 9.59 2.68 -1.34
C TRP A 7 9.84 4.15 -0.97
N ARG A 8 8.89 5.06 -1.21
CA ARG A 8 9.00 6.46 -0.81
C ARG A 8 9.10 6.63 0.70
N TRP A 9 8.33 5.85 1.49
CA TRP A 9 8.46 5.84 2.94
C TRP A 9 9.82 5.30 3.41
N SER A 10 10.42 4.34 2.71
CA SER A 10 11.75 3.81 3.04
C SER A 10 12.89 4.81 2.79
N GLN A 11 12.65 5.90 2.06
CA GLN A 11 13.62 6.96 1.83
C GLN A 11 13.61 8.06 2.91
N THR A 12 12.79 7.93 3.93
CA THR A 12 12.72 8.90 5.05
C THR A 12 13.84 8.69 6.07
N GLU A 13 14.14 9.73 6.85
CA GLU A 13 15.18 9.63 7.90
C GLU A 13 14.80 8.62 8.98
N GLU A 14 13.51 8.53 9.32
CA GLU A 14 13.03 7.55 10.30
C GLU A 14 13.27 6.12 9.82
N ALA A 15 13.06 5.85 8.54
CA ALA A 15 13.26 4.52 7.96
C ALA A 15 14.74 4.11 7.88
N LYS A 16 15.68 5.06 7.86
CA LYS A 16 17.11 4.76 7.93
C LYS A 16 17.54 4.18 9.27
N ASN A 17 16.84 4.57 10.34
CA ASN A 17 17.14 4.12 11.71
C ASN A 17 16.31 2.88 12.10
N ASP A 18 15.17 2.64 11.44
CA ASP A 18 14.28 1.50 11.70
C ASP A 18 13.77 0.92 10.38
N PRO A 19 14.26 -0.27 9.97
CA PRO A 19 13.84 -0.91 8.72
C PRO A 19 12.36 -1.29 8.70
N ASP A 20 11.72 -1.43 9.86
CA ASP A 20 10.30 -1.77 9.98
C ASP A 20 9.39 -0.53 9.88
N PHE A 21 9.95 0.69 10.01
CA PHE A 21 9.17 1.94 10.01
C PHE A 21 8.30 2.09 8.74
N ALA A 22 8.91 1.98 7.56
CA ALA A 22 8.20 2.19 6.30
C ALA A 22 7.07 1.18 6.07
N PRO A 23 7.29 -0.15 6.20
CA PRO A 23 6.23 -1.13 6.05
C PRO A 23 5.13 -1.01 7.11
N LEU A 24 5.44 -0.68 8.37
CA LEU A 24 4.44 -0.43 9.41
C LEU A 24 3.60 0.80 9.10
N LYS A 25 4.23 1.87 8.60
CA LYS A 25 3.52 3.09 8.19
C LYS A 25 2.55 2.83 7.03
N VAL A 26 2.98 2.05 6.05
CA VAL A 26 2.13 1.67 4.91
C VAL A 26 1.01 0.71 5.33
N PHE A 27 1.28 -0.20 6.28
CA PHE A 27 0.27 -1.05 6.88
C PHE A 27 -0.85 -0.25 7.55
N ASP A 28 -0.48 0.79 8.32
CA ASP A 28 -1.42 1.74 8.92
C ASP A 28 -2.24 2.51 7.86
N ILE A 29 -1.58 3.02 6.82
CA ILE A 29 -2.25 3.78 5.74
C ILE A 29 -3.27 2.91 5.01
N ILE A 30 -2.92 1.68 4.66
CA ILE A 30 -3.79 0.76 3.94
C ILE A 30 -4.89 0.21 4.85
N GLY A 31 -4.52 -0.22 6.06
CA GLY A 31 -5.46 -0.80 7.03
C GLY A 31 -6.60 0.14 7.41
N TYR A 32 -6.30 1.42 7.55
CA TYR A 32 -7.31 2.45 7.80
C TYR A 32 -7.88 3.10 6.53
N ALA A 33 -7.57 2.56 5.34
CA ALA A 33 -8.02 3.09 4.06
C ALA A 33 -7.78 4.61 3.94
N LYS A 34 -6.64 5.11 4.42
CA LYS A 34 -6.32 6.55 4.37
C LYS A 34 -6.20 6.99 2.93
N THR A 35 -7.03 7.92 2.53
CA THR A 35 -7.08 8.51 1.20
C THR A 35 -6.83 10.00 1.29
N ALA A 36 -6.58 10.64 0.15
CA ALA A 36 -6.43 12.07 0.03
C ALA A 36 -7.50 12.64 -0.90
N THR A 37 -8.11 13.75 -0.53
CA THR A 37 -9.10 14.46 -1.34
C THR A 37 -8.49 15.58 -2.19
N SER A 38 -7.23 15.90 -1.91
CA SER A 38 -6.47 16.94 -2.62
C SER A 38 -4.99 16.57 -2.76
N PRO A 39 -4.26 17.18 -3.72
CA PRO A 39 -2.82 17.01 -3.81
C PRO A 39 -2.05 17.42 -2.55
N VAL A 40 -2.56 18.40 -1.80
CA VAL A 40 -1.96 18.86 -0.55
C VAL A 40 -2.05 17.80 0.55
N GLU A 41 -3.17 17.07 0.64
CA GLU A 41 -3.33 15.94 1.56
C GLU A 41 -2.58 14.69 1.11
N ALA A 42 -2.40 14.51 -0.20
CA ALA A 42 -1.69 13.36 -0.77
C ALA A 42 -0.17 13.38 -0.50
N GLU A 43 0.42 14.56 -0.36
CA GLU A 43 1.86 14.72 -0.18
C GLU A 43 2.37 14.20 1.17
N PRO A 44 1.75 14.51 2.32
CA PRO A 44 2.13 13.91 3.61
C PRO A 44 1.97 12.39 3.66
N LEU A 45 1.04 11.83 2.87
CA LEU A 45 0.85 10.39 2.73
C LEU A 45 1.85 9.74 1.76
N LYS A 46 2.76 10.51 1.16
CA LYS A 46 3.72 10.07 0.15
C LYS A 46 3.10 9.51 -1.13
N TYR A 47 1.82 9.79 -1.41
CA TYR A 47 1.18 9.49 -2.69
C TYR A 47 1.73 10.37 -3.82
N LEU A 48 2.17 11.57 -3.47
CA LEU A 48 2.89 12.49 -4.35
C LEU A 48 4.26 12.80 -3.75
N ILE A 49 5.21 13.07 -4.64
CA ILE A 49 6.52 13.62 -4.27
C ILE A 49 6.54 15.13 -4.59
N PRO A 50 7.41 15.92 -3.96
CA PRO A 50 7.47 17.38 -4.15
C PRO A 50 7.60 17.81 -5.61
N GLU A 51 8.30 17.00 -6.42
CA GLU A 51 8.56 17.25 -7.84
C GLU A 51 7.31 17.02 -8.72
N ASN A 52 6.28 16.34 -8.20
CA ASN A 52 5.06 16.14 -8.97
C ASN A 52 4.31 17.46 -9.18
N LYS A 53 4.00 17.78 -10.43
CA LYS A 53 3.21 18.97 -10.77
C LYS A 53 1.78 18.81 -10.25
N LYS A 54 1.34 19.78 -9.44
CA LYS A 54 -0.01 19.82 -8.85
C LYS A 54 -0.88 20.74 -9.70
N ILE A 55 -1.99 20.22 -10.23
CA ILE A 55 -2.92 20.95 -11.06
C ILE A 55 -4.27 20.96 -10.34
N MET A 56 -4.66 22.10 -9.79
CA MET A 56 -5.89 22.24 -9.00
C MET A 56 -7.15 22.36 -9.86
N SER A 57 -7.01 22.78 -11.14
CA SER A 57 -8.13 22.90 -12.06
C SER A 57 -8.27 21.65 -12.91
N ARG A 58 -9.38 20.91 -12.74
CA ARG A 58 -9.70 19.73 -13.56
C ARG A 58 -9.78 20.06 -15.06
N ASN A 59 -10.30 21.25 -15.40
CA ASN A 59 -10.44 21.69 -16.78
C ASN A 59 -9.09 21.95 -17.46
N SER A 60 -8.05 22.26 -16.69
CA SER A 60 -6.70 22.52 -17.20
C SER A 60 -5.83 21.28 -17.28
N LEU A 61 -6.27 20.14 -16.67
CA LEU A 61 -5.45 18.94 -16.49
C LEU A 61 -4.89 18.41 -17.80
N LEU A 62 -5.73 18.25 -18.82
CA LEU A 62 -5.31 17.71 -20.11
C LEU A 62 -4.32 18.64 -20.84
N ASN A 63 -4.57 19.94 -20.82
CA ASN A 63 -3.70 20.93 -21.44
C ASN A 63 -2.32 20.97 -20.76
N GLU A 64 -2.29 20.90 -19.41
CA GLU A 64 -1.03 20.88 -18.66
C GLU A 64 -0.27 19.55 -18.86
N ALA A 65 -0.96 18.43 -18.94
CA ALA A 65 -0.34 17.14 -19.27
C ALA A 65 0.30 17.18 -20.66
N ARG A 66 -0.39 17.75 -21.66
CA ARG A 66 0.15 17.92 -23.00
C ARG A 66 1.39 18.80 -23.03
N LYS A 67 1.39 19.94 -22.32
CA LYS A 67 2.58 20.80 -22.21
C LYS A 67 3.79 20.06 -21.63
N ILE A 68 3.56 19.20 -20.61
CA ILE A 68 4.62 18.40 -20.00
C ILE A 68 5.17 17.40 -21.02
N LEU A 69 4.33 16.73 -21.78
CA LEU A 69 4.75 15.79 -22.85
C LEU A 69 5.55 16.49 -23.93
N ASP A 70 5.10 17.68 -24.38
CA ASP A 70 5.80 18.46 -25.41
C ASP A 70 7.19 18.93 -24.93
N GLN A 71 7.37 19.14 -23.62
CA GLN A 71 8.64 19.54 -22.99
C GLN A 71 9.59 18.37 -22.75
N ASN A 72 9.05 17.16 -22.49
CA ASN A 72 9.82 15.95 -22.18
C ASN A 72 9.82 14.99 -23.38
N LYS A 73 10.75 15.23 -24.31
CA LYS A 73 10.86 14.42 -25.54
C LYS A 73 11.48 13.04 -25.32
N GLU A 74 12.18 12.84 -24.20
CA GLU A 74 12.84 11.58 -23.87
C GLU A 74 12.20 10.99 -22.61
N PHE A 75 11.72 9.76 -22.71
CA PHE A 75 11.22 9.00 -21.57
C PHE A 75 12.36 8.20 -20.95
N THR A 76 12.65 8.46 -19.68
CA THR A 76 13.54 7.62 -18.88
C THR A 76 12.68 6.79 -17.94
N PRO A 77 12.71 5.44 -18.04
CA PRO A 77 11.99 4.58 -17.12
C PRO A 77 12.43 4.83 -15.67
N PRO A 78 11.51 4.81 -14.71
CA PRO A 78 11.89 4.90 -13.31
C PRO A 78 12.76 3.69 -12.92
N LYS A 79 13.70 3.91 -11.99
CA LYS A 79 14.53 2.83 -11.45
C LYS A 79 13.65 1.79 -10.75
N GLU A 80 14.05 0.53 -10.83
CA GLU A 80 13.44 -0.54 -10.04
C GLU A 80 13.57 -0.24 -8.55
N CYS A 81 12.51 -0.53 -7.81
CA CYS A 81 12.52 -0.45 -6.37
C CYS A 81 12.92 -1.80 -5.78
N THR A 82 13.80 -1.77 -4.79
CA THR A 82 14.20 -2.95 -4.03
C THR A 82 13.87 -2.77 -2.57
N PHE A 83 13.68 -3.89 -1.85
CA PHE A 83 13.21 -3.91 -0.48
C PHE A 83 13.98 -4.93 0.35
N ASN A 84 14.46 -4.52 1.52
CA ASN A 84 14.98 -5.40 2.55
C ASN A 84 13.98 -5.38 3.71
N LEU A 85 13.41 -6.52 4.04
CA LEU A 85 12.29 -6.64 4.96
C LEU A 85 12.55 -7.69 6.01
N SER A 86 12.03 -7.46 7.22
CA SER A 86 12.27 -8.33 8.37
C SER A 86 11.44 -9.62 8.35
N GLY A 87 10.67 -9.88 7.30
CA GLY A 87 9.92 -11.10 7.12
C GLY A 87 9.00 -11.42 8.30
N LYS A 88 9.16 -12.60 8.88
CA LYS A 88 8.31 -13.09 9.97
C LYS A 88 8.25 -12.13 11.17
N SER A 89 9.37 -11.55 11.59
CA SER A 89 9.40 -10.64 12.75
C SER A 89 8.48 -9.42 12.53
N LEU A 90 8.51 -8.85 11.33
CA LEU A 90 7.64 -7.72 10.96
C LEU A 90 6.18 -8.15 10.84
N LYS A 91 5.92 -9.32 10.25
CA LYS A 91 4.58 -9.89 10.15
C LYS A 91 3.95 -10.08 11.53
N ASP A 92 4.71 -10.64 12.48
CA ASP A 92 4.23 -10.86 13.85
C ASP A 92 3.88 -9.53 14.56
N LYS A 93 4.68 -8.46 14.33
CA LYS A 93 4.34 -7.11 14.82
C LYS A 93 3.02 -6.59 14.25
N MET A 94 2.81 -6.74 12.93
CA MET A 94 1.57 -6.30 12.27
C MET A 94 0.37 -7.12 12.74
N VAL A 95 0.52 -8.44 12.89
CA VAL A 95 -0.55 -9.32 13.42
C VAL A 95 -0.91 -8.93 14.86
N GLY A 96 0.08 -8.63 15.71
CA GLY A 96 -0.19 -8.14 17.06
C GLY A 96 -0.95 -6.81 17.12
N MET A 97 -0.77 -5.94 16.10
CA MET A 97 -1.60 -4.72 15.96
C MET A 97 -3.04 -5.07 15.58
N LEU A 98 -3.23 -6.04 14.66
CA LEU A 98 -4.58 -6.51 14.27
C LEU A 98 -5.31 -7.18 15.44
N GLU A 99 -4.62 -7.98 16.25
CA GLU A 99 -5.21 -8.64 17.42
C GLU A 99 -5.78 -7.63 18.42
N LYS A 100 -5.10 -6.50 18.62
CA LYS A 100 -5.62 -5.41 19.45
C LYS A 100 -6.92 -4.84 18.86
N LEU A 101 -6.92 -4.53 17.55
CA LEU A 101 -8.11 -4.01 16.87
C LEU A 101 -9.27 -5.01 16.88
N TYR A 102 -8.98 -6.28 16.79
CA TYR A 102 -9.97 -7.35 16.86
C TYR A 102 -10.57 -7.49 18.26
N ASN A 103 -9.73 -7.49 19.31
CA ASN A 103 -10.17 -7.53 20.72
C ASN A 103 -11.03 -6.31 21.08
N ASP A 104 -10.69 -5.15 20.53
CA ASP A 104 -11.43 -3.89 20.68
C ASP A 104 -12.70 -3.83 19.79
N LYS A 105 -12.98 -4.89 19.01
CA LYS A 105 -14.12 -5.01 18.07
C LYS A 105 -14.15 -3.92 16.99
N ILE A 106 -12.98 -3.38 16.65
CA ILE A 106 -12.83 -2.41 15.56
C ILE A 106 -12.83 -3.12 14.21
N ILE A 107 -12.24 -4.32 14.15
CA ILE A 107 -12.29 -5.20 12.98
C ILE A 107 -13.00 -6.51 13.33
N LEU A 108 -13.65 -7.10 12.33
CA LEU A 108 -14.35 -8.39 12.44
C LEU A 108 -13.47 -9.53 11.90
N ASP A 109 -13.97 -10.77 11.95
CA ASP A 109 -13.24 -11.99 11.60
C ASP A 109 -12.59 -11.90 10.22
N HIS A 110 -13.34 -11.49 9.21
CA HIS A 110 -12.80 -11.36 7.86
C HIS A 110 -11.84 -10.17 7.72
N GLY A 111 -12.02 -9.13 8.51
CA GLY A 111 -11.04 -8.02 8.62
C GLY A 111 -9.68 -8.50 9.14
N MET A 112 -9.70 -9.44 10.09
CA MET A 112 -8.49 -10.09 10.60
C MET A 112 -7.80 -10.95 9.51
N GLU A 113 -8.56 -11.72 8.72
CA GLU A 113 -8.02 -12.51 7.60
C GLU A 113 -7.35 -11.63 6.56
N VAL A 114 -8.05 -10.59 6.10
CA VAL A 114 -7.51 -9.62 5.12
C VAL A 114 -6.27 -8.91 5.67
N GLY A 115 -6.29 -8.52 6.94
CA GLY A 115 -5.15 -7.88 7.61
C GLY A 115 -3.92 -8.79 7.68
N LYS A 116 -4.09 -10.09 7.94
CA LYS A 116 -3.00 -11.07 7.97
C LYS A 116 -2.36 -11.26 6.59
N GLU A 117 -3.16 -11.31 5.53
CA GLU A 117 -2.63 -11.39 4.16
C GLU A 117 -1.92 -10.08 3.76
N LEU A 118 -2.46 -8.92 4.14
CA LEU A 118 -1.76 -7.64 3.97
C LEU A 118 -0.41 -7.61 4.72
N ALA A 119 -0.38 -8.09 5.96
CA ALA A 119 0.84 -8.20 6.75
C ALA A 119 1.87 -9.12 6.08
N ASN A 120 1.40 -10.23 5.47
CA ASN A 120 2.25 -11.14 4.71
C ASN A 120 2.96 -10.44 3.53
N VAL A 121 2.21 -9.69 2.74
CA VAL A 121 2.77 -8.95 1.59
C VAL A 121 3.74 -7.86 2.04
N LEU A 122 3.35 -7.07 3.04
CA LEU A 122 4.15 -5.92 3.48
C LEU A 122 5.41 -6.32 4.27
N SER A 123 5.42 -7.49 4.89
CA SER A 123 6.61 -8.03 5.53
C SER A 123 7.59 -8.69 4.57
N GLY A 124 7.16 -8.95 3.32
CA GLY A 124 7.96 -9.68 2.32
C GLY A 124 7.80 -11.18 2.39
N GLY A 125 6.77 -11.68 3.09
CA GLY A 125 6.53 -13.10 3.24
C GLY A 125 7.64 -13.79 4.05
N ASP A 126 8.14 -14.90 3.51
CA ASP A 126 9.20 -15.72 4.13
C ASP A 126 10.60 -15.21 3.71
N THR A 127 10.98 -14.04 4.22
CA THR A 127 12.25 -13.36 3.93
C THR A 127 12.96 -12.91 5.20
N SER A 128 14.16 -12.32 5.05
CA SER A 128 14.98 -11.72 6.09
C SER A 128 15.67 -10.45 5.56
N LEU A 129 16.20 -9.61 6.45
CA LEU A 129 16.80 -8.32 6.10
C LEU A 129 18.01 -8.40 5.16
N ASP A 130 18.72 -9.52 5.16
CA ASP A 130 19.88 -9.78 4.30
C ASP A 130 19.49 -10.15 2.86
N LYS A 131 18.21 -10.45 2.63
CA LYS A 131 17.69 -10.77 1.30
C LYS A 131 16.99 -9.55 0.69
N THR A 132 17.47 -9.14 -0.48
CA THR A 132 16.84 -8.08 -1.25
C THR A 132 15.71 -8.65 -2.12
N LEU A 133 14.53 -8.09 -1.98
CA LEU A 133 13.35 -8.39 -2.81
C LEU A 133 13.19 -7.33 -3.90
N THR A 134 12.75 -7.76 -5.06
CA THR A 134 12.37 -6.89 -6.19
C THR A 134 10.89 -6.50 -6.13
N GLU A 135 10.47 -5.56 -6.98
CA GLU A 135 9.04 -5.26 -7.17
C GLU A 135 8.26 -6.52 -7.57
N ASP A 136 8.81 -7.35 -8.47
CA ASP A 136 8.17 -8.59 -8.94
C ASP A 136 7.97 -9.61 -7.82
N ASP A 137 8.91 -9.72 -6.88
CA ASP A 137 8.75 -10.61 -5.72
C ASP A 137 7.57 -10.16 -4.85
N ILE A 138 7.40 -8.86 -4.65
CA ILE A 138 6.27 -8.31 -3.91
C ILE A 138 4.95 -8.48 -4.68
N TYR A 139 4.95 -8.30 -6.02
CA TYR A 139 3.76 -8.56 -6.84
C TYR A 139 3.32 -10.02 -6.79
N LYS A 140 4.24 -10.98 -6.77
CA LYS A 140 3.91 -12.40 -6.60
C LYS A 140 3.24 -12.65 -5.25
N LEU A 141 3.80 -12.11 -4.16
CA LEU A 141 3.19 -12.23 -2.82
C LEU A 141 1.79 -11.60 -2.77
N GLU A 142 1.61 -10.43 -3.41
CA GLU A 142 0.31 -9.76 -3.49
C GLU A 142 -0.71 -10.62 -4.26
N LEU A 143 -0.30 -11.18 -5.40
CA LEU A 143 -1.16 -12.06 -6.20
C LEU A 143 -1.56 -13.32 -5.43
N GLU A 144 -0.62 -13.98 -4.78
CA GLU A 144 -0.88 -15.17 -3.97
C GLU A 144 -1.85 -14.88 -2.82
N SER A 145 -1.63 -13.79 -2.08
CA SER A 145 -2.49 -13.36 -0.99
C SER A 145 -3.88 -12.95 -1.48
N PHE A 146 -3.95 -12.26 -2.63
CA PHE A 146 -5.22 -11.88 -3.26
C PHE A 146 -6.02 -13.12 -3.71
N MET A 147 -5.36 -14.10 -4.34
CA MET A 147 -6.02 -15.33 -4.79
C MET A 147 -6.59 -16.13 -3.62
N LYS A 148 -5.88 -16.24 -2.51
CA LYS A 148 -6.44 -16.86 -1.29
C LYS A 148 -7.69 -16.14 -0.79
N LEU A 149 -7.66 -14.80 -0.75
CA LEU A 149 -8.79 -14.02 -0.26
C LEU A 149 -10.01 -14.12 -1.17
N ILE A 150 -9.84 -14.05 -2.50
CA ILE A 150 -10.96 -14.06 -3.47
C ILE A 150 -11.69 -15.41 -3.50
N GLU A 151 -11.05 -16.49 -3.09
CA GLU A 151 -11.67 -17.81 -2.95
C GLU A 151 -12.61 -17.89 -1.73
N THR A 152 -12.48 -16.97 -0.77
CA THR A 152 -13.34 -16.93 0.42
C THR A 152 -14.71 -16.30 0.10
N LYS A 153 -15.76 -16.89 0.66
CA LYS A 153 -17.12 -16.36 0.51
C LYS A 153 -17.24 -14.93 1.05
N ASN A 154 -16.57 -14.64 2.16
CA ASN A 154 -16.62 -13.32 2.79
C ASN A 154 -16.03 -12.22 1.89
N THR A 155 -14.94 -12.48 1.17
CA THR A 155 -14.40 -11.55 0.17
C THR A 155 -15.37 -11.37 -0.99
N GLN A 156 -15.94 -12.45 -1.50
CA GLN A 156 -16.91 -12.40 -2.59
C GLN A 156 -18.16 -11.60 -2.19
N ASP A 157 -18.65 -11.77 -0.98
CA ASP A 157 -19.77 -11.02 -0.43
C ASP A 157 -19.44 -9.51 -0.30
N ARG A 158 -18.20 -9.14 0.14
CA ARG A 158 -17.72 -7.75 0.14
C ARG A 158 -17.71 -7.15 -1.27
N ILE A 159 -17.17 -7.87 -2.23
CA ILE A 159 -17.11 -7.41 -3.63
C ILE A 159 -18.53 -7.18 -4.16
N LYS A 160 -19.40 -8.17 -4.02
CA LYS A 160 -20.79 -8.08 -4.46
C LYS A 160 -21.50 -6.89 -3.80
N TYR A 161 -21.45 -6.80 -2.49
CA TYR A 161 -22.10 -5.72 -1.76
C TYR A 161 -21.62 -4.33 -2.18
N THR A 162 -20.29 -4.19 -2.40
CA THR A 162 -19.73 -2.92 -2.87
C THR A 162 -20.20 -2.56 -4.27
N LEU A 163 -20.25 -3.54 -5.18
CA LEU A 163 -20.78 -3.32 -6.54
C LEU A 163 -22.26 -2.95 -6.54
N ASP A 164 -23.05 -3.58 -5.66
CA ASP A 164 -24.50 -3.35 -5.60
C ASP A 164 -24.87 -2.03 -4.91
N THR A 165 -24.08 -1.59 -3.93
CA THR A 165 -24.44 -0.47 -3.03
C THR A 165 -23.51 0.73 -3.07
N GLY A 166 -22.29 0.58 -3.60
CA GLY A 166 -21.23 1.57 -3.54
C GLY A 166 -20.63 1.74 -2.13
N LYS A 167 -20.95 0.84 -1.17
CA LYS A 167 -20.50 0.93 0.24
C LYS A 167 -19.70 -0.30 0.63
N PRO A 168 -18.74 -0.17 1.57
CA PRO A 168 -18.04 -1.32 2.12
C PRO A 168 -18.98 -2.18 2.99
N LEU A 169 -18.80 -3.50 2.94
CA LEU A 169 -19.44 -4.46 3.85
C LEU A 169 -18.49 -4.76 5.01
N GLY A 170 -18.97 -4.63 6.24
CA GLY A 170 -18.33 -5.17 7.43
C GLY A 170 -18.83 -6.59 7.70
N ASN A 171 -17.97 -7.59 7.63
CA ASN A 171 -18.25 -9.00 7.93
C ASN A 171 -17.04 -9.68 8.57
#